data_62f3c326d41e7d08339181d23c28583c
#
_entry.id   62f3c326d41e7d08339181d23c28583c
#
_cell.length_a   1.000
_cell.length_b   1.000
_cell.length_c   1.000
_cell.angle_alpha   90.00
_cell.angle_beta   90.00
_cell.angle_gamma   90.00
#
_symmetry.space_group_name_H-M   'P 1'
#
loop_
_entity.id
_entity.type
_entity.pdbx_description
1 polymer ?
#
loop_
_entity_poly.entity_id
_entity_poly.type
_entity_poly.pdbx_seq_one_letter_code
_entity_poly.pdbx_strand_id
1 'polypeptide(L)'
;MTELENAVIERLKSVIDPETKTDVVRMRLVENLWADALGKVRYTFRPSSFVCPIAVMLAVNIKKAVAEVPGVKSQEIAIEGYLMADQLEKLINEEN
;
A
#
# COMPACT_ATOMS: atom_id res chain seq x y z
N MET A 1 -4.23 -13.30 -11.60
CA MET A 1 -3.23 -12.75 -10.69
C MET A 1 -2.14 -13.77 -10.40
N THR A 2 -0.90 -13.28 -10.19
CA THR A 2 0.21 -14.15 -9.82
C THR A 2 0.08 -14.60 -8.36
N GLU A 3 0.81 -15.64 -8.00
CA GLU A 3 0.84 -16.08 -6.60
C GLU A 3 1.37 -14.99 -5.67
N LEU A 4 2.37 -14.23 -6.12
CA LEU A 4 2.93 -13.15 -5.31
C LEU A 4 1.90 -12.05 -5.08
N GLU A 5 1.15 -11.67 -6.12
CA GLU A 5 0.09 -10.69 -5.99
C GLU A 5 -0.99 -11.15 -5.01
N ASN A 6 -1.38 -12.41 -5.10
CA ASN A 6 -2.37 -12.98 -4.17
C ASN A 6 -1.85 -12.98 -2.73
N ALA A 7 -0.59 -13.33 -2.53
CA ALA A 7 0.03 -13.32 -1.20
C ALA A 7 0.06 -11.92 -0.61
N VAL A 8 0.38 -10.91 -1.43
CA VAL A 8 0.40 -9.51 -1.00
C VAL A 8 -1.00 -9.07 -0.59
N ILE A 9 -2.01 -9.38 -1.40
CA ILE A 9 -3.40 -9.03 -1.09
C ILE A 9 -3.85 -9.67 0.21
N GLU A 10 -3.54 -10.95 0.42
CA GLU A 10 -3.91 -11.64 1.65
C GLU A 10 -3.24 -10.98 2.87
N ARG A 11 -1.98 -10.60 2.76
CA ARG A 11 -1.29 -9.91 3.85
C ARG A 11 -1.90 -8.55 4.15
N LEU A 12 -2.31 -7.82 3.09
CA LEU A 12 -2.92 -6.50 3.26
C LEU A 12 -4.28 -6.55 3.95
N LYS A 13 -4.96 -7.68 3.92
CA LYS A 13 -6.22 -7.85 4.65
C LYS A 13 -6.03 -7.77 6.17
N SER A 14 -4.80 -7.85 6.65
CA SER A 14 -4.49 -7.67 8.07
C SER A 14 -4.20 -6.22 8.45
N VAL A 15 -4.09 -5.32 7.47
CA VAL A 15 -3.87 -3.90 7.72
C VAL A 15 -5.23 -3.23 7.86
N ILE A 16 -5.53 -2.77 9.06
CA ILE A 16 -6.85 -2.26 9.42
C ILE A 16 -6.79 -0.75 9.58
N ASP A 17 -7.73 -0.05 8.94
CA ASP A 17 -7.92 1.38 9.14
C ASP A 17 -8.57 1.58 10.53
N PRO A 18 -7.91 2.28 11.46
CA PRO A 18 -8.45 2.43 12.81
C PRO A 18 -9.73 3.28 12.87
N GLU A 19 -9.97 4.13 11.88
CA GLU A 19 -11.17 4.97 11.88
C GLU A 19 -12.43 4.18 11.48
N THR A 20 -12.30 3.28 10.50
CA THR A 20 -13.43 2.51 9.98
C THR A 20 -13.44 1.07 10.50
N LYS A 21 -12.32 0.61 11.06
CA LYS A 21 -12.12 -0.76 11.53
C LYS A 21 -12.29 -1.79 10.41
N THR A 22 -11.99 -1.37 9.19
CA THR A 22 -12.09 -2.20 8.00
C THR A 22 -10.71 -2.30 7.35
N ASP A 23 -10.38 -3.43 6.73
CA ASP A 23 -9.08 -3.62 6.11
C ASP A 23 -8.93 -2.78 4.83
N VAL A 24 -7.68 -2.46 4.49
CA VAL A 24 -7.37 -1.55 3.38
C VAL A 24 -7.76 -2.11 2.01
N VAL A 25 -7.80 -3.42 1.87
CA VAL A 25 -8.22 -4.06 0.61
C VAL A 25 -9.72 -3.87 0.41
N ARG A 26 -10.50 -4.12 1.46
CA ARG A 26 -11.96 -3.99 1.41
C ARG A 26 -12.39 -2.55 1.18
N MET A 27 -11.66 -1.60 1.73
CA MET A 27 -11.92 -0.17 1.54
C MET A 27 -11.43 0.35 0.20
N ARG A 28 -10.74 -0.47 -0.58
CA ARG A 28 -10.14 -0.10 -1.86
C ARG A 28 -9.14 1.04 -1.73
N LEU A 29 -8.41 1.07 -0.63
CA LEU A 29 -7.34 2.06 -0.44
C LEU A 29 -6.07 1.67 -1.19
N VAL A 30 -5.92 0.39 -1.54
CA VAL A 30 -4.82 -0.11 -2.37
C VAL A 30 -5.40 -0.62 -3.67
N GLU A 31 -4.95 -0.05 -4.78
CA GLU A 31 -5.44 -0.37 -6.12
C GLU A 31 -4.29 -0.63 -7.08
N ASN A 32 -4.60 -1.22 -8.22
CA ASN A 32 -3.65 -1.44 -9.31
C ASN A 32 -2.41 -2.23 -8.87
N LEU A 33 -2.61 -3.19 -8.00
CA LEU A 33 -1.51 -4.02 -7.51
C LEU A 33 -0.95 -4.89 -8.64
N TRP A 34 0.37 -4.84 -8.79
CA TRP A 34 1.08 -5.62 -9.79
C TRP A 34 2.43 -6.06 -9.22
N ALA A 35 2.82 -7.28 -9.50
CA ALA A 35 4.10 -7.80 -9.05
C ALA A 35 4.78 -8.53 -10.22
N ASP A 36 6.09 -8.30 -10.38
CA ASP A 36 6.84 -8.97 -11.44
C ASP A 36 7.59 -10.20 -10.92
N ALA A 37 8.22 -10.92 -11.84
CA ALA A 37 8.95 -12.15 -11.51
C ALA A 37 10.20 -11.89 -10.67
N LEU A 38 10.66 -10.64 -10.61
CA LEU A 38 11.84 -10.26 -9.84
C LEU A 38 11.49 -9.86 -8.40
N GLY A 39 10.21 -9.84 -8.06
CA GLY A 39 9.76 -9.48 -6.73
C GLY A 39 9.51 -8.00 -6.53
N LYS A 40 9.46 -7.22 -7.60
CA LYS A 40 9.07 -5.82 -7.52
C LYS A 40 7.55 -5.71 -7.49
N VAL A 41 7.03 -5.01 -6.49
CA VAL A 41 5.59 -4.82 -6.31
C VAL A 41 5.26 -3.35 -6.54
N ARG A 42 4.24 -3.10 -7.33
CA ARG A 42 3.76 -1.73 -7.62
C ARG A 42 2.28 -1.66 -7.27
N TYR A 43 1.89 -0.59 -6.65
CA TYR A 43 0.48 -0.35 -6.33
C TYR A 43 0.22 1.13 -6.08
N THR A 44 -1.06 1.48 -6.05
CA THR A 44 -1.52 2.83 -5.77
C THR A 44 -2.22 2.82 -4.41
N PHE A 45 -1.82 3.74 -3.53
CA PHE A 45 -2.50 3.98 -2.28
C PHE A 45 -3.37 5.23 -2.44
N ARG A 46 -4.66 5.07 -2.16
CA ARG A 46 -5.61 6.17 -2.21
C ARG A 46 -6.28 6.29 -0.84
N PRO A 47 -5.89 7.28 -0.03
CA PRO A 47 -6.51 7.47 1.28
C PRO A 47 -8.03 7.68 1.17
N SER A 48 -8.74 7.41 2.26
CA SER A 48 -10.20 7.48 2.29
C SER A 48 -10.73 8.90 2.11
N SER A 49 -9.91 9.93 2.34
CA SER A 49 -10.26 11.31 2.07
C SER A 49 -9.04 12.08 1.59
N PHE A 50 -9.30 13.21 0.92
CA PHE A 50 -8.25 14.06 0.38
C PHE A 50 -7.31 14.63 1.45
N VAL A 51 -7.80 14.76 2.67
CA VAL A 51 -7.05 15.29 3.82
C VAL A 51 -6.97 14.26 4.96
N CYS A 52 -6.89 12.99 4.64
CA CYS A 52 -6.90 11.91 5.62
C CYS A 52 -5.78 12.10 6.65
N PRO A 53 -6.10 12.27 7.94
CA PRO A 53 -5.07 12.54 8.96
C PRO A 53 -4.18 11.35 9.26
N ILE A 54 -4.62 10.14 8.91
CA ILE A 54 -3.86 8.92 9.16
C ILE A 54 -3.20 8.36 7.90
N ALA A 55 -3.20 9.12 6.79
CA ALA A 55 -2.67 8.64 5.51
C ALA A 55 -1.21 8.20 5.60
N VAL A 56 -0.37 8.98 6.27
CA VAL A 56 1.06 8.64 6.42
C VAL A 56 1.21 7.34 7.20
N MET A 57 0.50 7.20 8.30
CA MET A 57 0.55 5.98 9.11
C MET A 57 0.08 4.76 8.32
N LEU A 58 -1.03 4.89 7.60
CA LEU A 58 -1.54 3.78 6.78
C LEU A 58 -0.57 3.40 5.68
N ALA A 59 0.01 4.40 4.99
CA ALA A 59 0.98 4.13 3.93
C ALA A 59 2.19 3.35 4.47
N VAL A 60 2.71 3.76 5.62
CA VAL A 60 3.83 3.08 6.26
C VAL A 60 3.44 1.65 6.65
N ASN A 61 2.27 1.47 7.23
CA ASN A 61 1.80 0.14 7.65
C ASN A 61 1.58 -0.78 6.45
N ILE A 62 1.04 -0.25 5.36
CA ILE A 62 0.87 -1.01 4.12
C ILE A 62 2.23 -1.44 3.58
N LYS A 63 3.19 -0.50 3.50
CA LYS A 63 4.52 -0.80 3.00
C LYS A 63 5.20 -1.89 3.83
N LYS A 64 5.12 -1.79 5.15
CA LYS A 64 5.70 -2.80 6.05
C LYS A 64 5.05 -4.17 5.85
N ALA A 65 3.73 -4.21 5.74
CA ALA A 65 3.01 -5.46 5.53
C ALA A 65 3.43 -6.13 4.23
N VAL A 66 3.52 -5.36 3.15
CA VAL A 66 3.94 -5.90 1.85
C VAL A 66 5.38 -6.39 1.91
N ALA A 67 6.26 -5.67 2.60
CA ALA A 67 7.66 -6.06 2.74
C ALA A 67 7.85 -7.38 3.46
N GLU A 68 6.89 -7.76 4.30
CA GLU A 68 6.94 -9.03 5.05
C GLU A 68 6.54 -10.25 4.22
N VAL A 69 5.97 -10.03 3.04
CA VAL A 69 5.56 -11.14 2.18
C VAL A 69 6.80 -11.79 1.54
N PRO A 70 6.98 -13.11 1.68
CA PRO A 70 8.10 -13.79 1.03
C PRO A 70 8.07 -13.58 -0.49
N GLY A 71 9.20 -13.22 -1.05
CA GLY A 71 9.33 -12.96 -2.49
C GLY A 71 9.28 -11.49 -2.86
N VAL A 72 8.86 -10.61 -1.98
CA VAL A 72 8.87 -9.17 -2.24
C VAL A 72 10.28 -8.63 -2.03
N LYS A 73 10.85 -8.04 -3.08
CA LYS A 73 12.20 -7.48 -3.07
C LYS A 73 12.20 -5.96 -2.98
N SER A 74 11.23 -5.32 -3.63
CA SER A 74 11.12 -3.87 -3.63
C SER A 74 9.69 -3.45 -3.88
N GLN A 75 9.39 -2.19 -3.61
CA GLN A 75 8.06 -1.64 -3.80
C GLN A 75 8.15 -0.27 -4.47
N GLU A 76 7.18 0.01 -5.32
CA GLU A 76 6.98 1.33 -5.89
C GLU A 76 5.52 1.71 -5.65
N ILE A 77 5.30 2.78 -4.89
CA ILE A 77 3.98 3.16 -4.41
C ILE A 77 3.60 4.51 -5.00
N ALA A 78 2.48 4.55 -5.71
CA ALA A 78 1.88 5.79 -6.19
C ALA A 78 0.82 6.23 -5.20
N ILE A 79 0.74 7.53 -4.94
CA ILE A 79 -0.25 8.12 -4.04
C ILE A 79 -1.21 8.97 -4.86
N GLU A 80 -2.50 8.72 -4.74
CA GLU A 80 -3.54 9.47 -5.43
C GLU A 80 -4.63 9.91 -4.47
N GLY A 81 -5.35 10.96 -4.83
CA GLY A 81 -6.49 11.42 -4.04
C GLY A 81 -6.12 11.98 -2.68
N TYR A 82 -4.93 12.54 -2.54
CA TYR A 82 -4.45 13.08 -1.27
C TYR A 82 -3.77 14.43 -1.50
N LEU A 83 -4.02 15.39 -0.61
CA LEU A 83 -3.53 16.76 -0.74
C LEU A 83 -2.01 16.84 -0.87
N MET A 84 -1.29 16.04 -0.09
CA MET A 84 0.17 16.02 -0.10
C MET A 84 0.72 14.76 -0.76
N ALA A 85 0.06 14.32 -1.82
CA ALA A 85 0.41 13.06 -2.50
C ALA A 85 1.88 13.03 -2.93
N ASP A 86 2.39 14.12 -3.52
CA ASP A 86 3.76 14.15 -4.02
C ASP A 86 4.79 14.01 -2.90
N GLN A 87 4.57 14.70 -1.79
CA GLN A 87 5.46 14.62 -0.64
C GLN A 87 5.43 13.22 -0.01
N LEU A 88 4.24 12.66 0.16
CA LEU A 88 4.10 11.34 0.75
C LEU A 88 4.71 10.27 -0.16
N GLU A 89 4.47 10.36 -1.45
CA GLU A 89 5.01 9.41 -2.42
C GLU A 89 6.54 9.40 -2.39
N LYS A 90 7.14 10.59 -2.34
CA LYS A 90 8.58 10.71 -2.25
C LYS A 90 9.11 10.09 -0.94
N LEU A 91 8.48 10.43 0.17
CA LEU A 91 8.88 9.94 1.48
C LEU A 91 8.80 8.41 1.56
N ILE A 92 7.69 7.84 1.11
CA ILE A 92 7.44 6.40 1.24
C ILE A 92 8.35 5.58 0.32
N ASN A 93 8.73 6.13 -0.83
CA ASN A 93 9.58 5.42 -1.78
C ASN A 93 11.07 5.57 -1.49
N GLU A 94 11.49 6.60 -0.77
CA GLU A 94 12.90 6.80 -0.42
C GLU A 94 13.45 5.73 0.52
N GLU A 95 12.59 5.04 1.24
CA GLU A 95 13.01 4.04 2.22
C GLU A 95 13.12 2.62 1.67
N ASN A 96 13.06 2.46 0.38
CA ASN A 96 13.12 1.14 -0.23
C ASN A 96 14.51 0.49 -0.09
#